data_16db1c1aaa31bd69b37c0af1a4f9da53
#
_entry.id   16db1c1aaa31bd69b37c0af1a4f9da53
#
_cell.length_a   1.000
_cell.length_b   1.000
_cell.length_c   1.000
_cell.angle_alpha   90.00
_cell.angle_beta   90.00
_cell.angle_gamma   90.00
#
_symmetry.space_group_name_H-M   'P 1'
#
loop_
_entity.id
_entity.type
_entity.pdbx_description
1 polymer ?
#
loop_
_entity_poly.entity_id
_entity_poly.type
_entity_poly.pdbx_seq_one_letter_code
_entity_poly.pdbx_strand_id
1 'polypeptide(L)'
;MEGIGRCVWLAFWSLPAIAAGICDRPLSVGWDEWPPFHYQGRDGEPDGYSVQLFNLAADRLGCRLSYRLMPWPRTLQQLRLGQVDAAMQALRTPEREAYACFAPGYSPTIVRLWARRDRGAKWTIRDIADLGRQGPLHLGVTRGDSYGADVDRWLLAPPPNIRIDVGETLAVSMRKLQLGRIDLLLATMSTAPRELARLPPQPAIAPLAPAWRAGEGYYVFSRNSVPEPLCQAFARTLQAMRQDGTVVRLYRSQFGEPYPDP
;
A
#
# COMPACT_ATOMS: atom_id res chain seq x y z
N MET A 1 44.74 -47.91 51.74
CA MET A 1 44.24 -46.52 51.93
C MET A 1 44.00 -45.97 50.54
N GLU A 2 42.81 -46.15 50.11
CA GLU A 2 42.39 -45.79 48.72
C GLU A 2 41.67 -44.41 48.71
N GLY A 3 42.23 -43.45 47.96
CA GLY A 3 41.67 -42.13 47.79
C GLY A 3 40.74 -42.09 46.57
N ILE A 4 39.46 -41.98 46.81
CA ILE A 4 38.40 -41.83 45.76
C ILE A 4 38.35 -40.36 45.28
N GLY A 5 38.95 -40.10 44.11
CA GLY A 5 38.84 -38.78 43.44
C GLY A 5 37.38 -38.57 42.86
N ARG A 6 36.67 -37.62 43.43
CA ARG A 6 35.36 -37.19 42.90
C ARG A 6 35.58 -36.22 41.73
N CYS A 7 35.33 -36.67 40.48
CA CYS A 7 35.20 -35.80 39.32
C CYS A 7 33.89 -35.01 39.41
N VAL A 8 33.99 -33.70 39.60
CA VAL A 8 32.84 -32.79 39.50
C VAL A 8 32.69 -32.41 38.04
N TRP A 9 31.61 -32.91 37.39
CA TRP A 9 31.20 -32.47 36.05
C TRP A 9 30.48 -31.12 36.17
N LEU A 10 31.15 -30.05 35.74
CA LEU A 10 30.51 -28.76 35.54
C LEU A 10 29.70 -28.82 34.23
N ALA A 11 28.37 -28.94 34.34
CA ALA A 11 27.48 -28.80 33.21
C ALA A 11 27.39 -27.31 32.81
N PHE A 12 28.06 -26.97 31.71
CA PHE A 12 27.86 -25.68 31.05
C PHE A 12 26.45 -25.64 30.44
N TRP A 13 25.54 -24.97 31.09
CA TRP A 13 24.28 -24.60 30.49
C TRP A 13 24.55 -23.49 29.48
N SER A 14 24.60 -23.83 28.18
CA SER A 14 24.57 -22.87 27.07
C SER A 14 23.19 -22.26 27.05
N LEU A 15 23.06 -21.03 27.53
CA LEU A 15 21.90 -20.20 27.28
C LEU A 15 21.76 -19.99 25.76
N PRO A 16 20.59 -20.22 25.17
CA PRO A 16 20.38 -19.88 23.75
C PRO A 16 20.66 -18.40 23.59
N ALA A 17 21.63 -18.02 22.76
CA ALA A 17 21.82 -16.65 22.32
C ALA A 17 20.55 -16.24 21.59
N ILE A 18 19.70 -15.40 22.21
CA ILE A 18 18.64 -14.72 21.53
C ILE A 18 19.35 -13.87 20.48
N ALA A 19 19.23 -14.27 19.22
CA ALA A 19 19.75 -13.48 18.11
C ALA A 19 19.13 -12.09 18.23
N ALA A 20 19.96 -11.10 18.60
CA ALA A 20 19.52 -9.71 18.65
C ALA A 20 19.01 -9.34 17.25
N GLY A 21 17.73 -8.97 17.14
CA GLY A 21 17.16 -8.54 15.87
C GLY A 21 17.94 -7.34 15.32
N ILE A 22 17.92 -7.16 14.02
CA ILE A 22 18.56 -6.01 13.36
C ILE A 22 17.93 -4.65 13.77
N CYS A 23 16.75 -4.70 14.41
CA CYS A 23 16.04 -3.54 14.90
C CYS A 23 16.36 -3.30 16.39
N ASP A 24 16.82 -2.12 16.71
CA ASP A 24 17.09 -1.64 18.08
C ASP A 24 15.82 -1.21 18.84
N ARG A 25 14.76 -0.89 18.10
CA ARG A 25 13.45 -0.48 18.61
C ARG A 25 12.31 -0.94 17.70
N PRO A 26 11.05 -0.91 18.17
CA PRO A 26 9.90 -1.12 17.29
C PRO A 26 9.86 -0.07 16.18
N LEU A 27 9.58 -0.48 14.95
CA LEU A 27 9.36 0.42 13.82
C LEU A 27 7.92 0.94 13.83
N SER A 28 7.75 2.24 13.78
CA SER A 28 6.44 2.87 13.66
C SER A 28 5.96 2.83 12.20
N VAL A 29 4.78 2.28 11.96
CA VAL A 29 4.18 2.11 10.63
C VAL A 29 2.93 2.97 10.53
N GLY A 30 2.95 3.95 9.63
CA GLY A 30 1.75 4.74 9.32
C GLY A 30 0.83 3.98 8.37
N TRP A 31 -0.48 4.01 8.66
CA TRP A 31 -1.48 3.37 7.82
C TRP A 31 -2.83 4.07 7.92
N ASP A 32 -3.71 3.83 6.95
CA ASP A 32 -5.10 4.24 6.90
C ASP A 32 -5.99 3.09 6.44
N GLU A 33 -7.28 3.30 6.30
CA GLU A 33 -8.22 2.30 5.80
C GLU A 33 -8.10 2.15 4.27
N TRP A 34 -7.44 1.07 3.84
CA TRP A 34 -7.25 0.71 2.43
C TRP A 34 -7.47 -0.79 2.18
N PRO A 35 -8.68 -1.33 2.46
CA PRO A 35 -8.95 -2.75 2.28
C PRO A 35 -8.87 -3.18 0.80
N PRO A 36 -8.33 -4.37 0.50
CA PRO A 36 -7.96 -5.47 1.40
C PRO A 36 -6.50 -5.45 1.87
N PHE A 37 -5.77 -4.39 1.62
CA PHE A 37 -4.33 -4.32 1.90
C PHE A 37 -4.04 -4.04 3.36
N HIS A 38 -4.69 -3.04 3.92
CA HIS A 38 -4.64 -2.69 5.34
C HIS A 38 -5.98 -2.08 5.78
N TYR A 39 -6.51 -2.59 6.88
CA TYR A 39 -7.78 -2.17 7.45
C TYR A 39 -7.84 -2.54 8.94
N GLN A 40 -8.77 -1.97 9.68
CA GLN A 40 -8.99 -2.34 11.06
C GLN A 40 -9.68 -3.71 11.15
N GLY A 41 -9.02 -4.69 11.76
CA GLY A 41 -9.54 -6.01 12.03
C GLY A 41 -10.67 -6.00 13.08
N ARG A 42 -11.23 -7.18 13.36
CA ARG A 42 -12.34 -7.31 14.32
C ARG A 42 -11.94 -7.04 15.76
N ASP A 43 -10.68 -7.24 16.07
CA ASP A 43 -10.04 -7.00 17.38
C ASP A 43 -9.60 -5.54 17.57
N GLY A 44 -9.76 -4.69 16.54
CA GLY A 44 -9.33 -3.31 16.54
C GLY A 44 -7.90 -3.10 16.05
N GLU A 45 -7.12 -4.18 15.85
CA GLU A 45 -5.76 -4.14 15.35
C GLU A 45 -5.73 -4.06 13.81
N PRO A 46 -4.64 -3.53 13.21
CA PRO A 46 -4.50 -3.51 11.76
C PRO A 46 -4.36 -4.92 11.19
N ASP A 47 -5.08 -5.20 10.11
CA ASP A 47 -5.06 -6.45 9.38
C ASP A 47 -5.06 -6.20 7.85
N GLY A 48 -4.96 -7.26 7.07
CA GLY A 48 -4.96 -7.27 5.61
C GLY A 48 -3.64 -7.70 5.01
N TYR A 49 -3.63 -7.86 3.70
CA TYR A 49 -2.50 -8.44 2.97
C TYR A 49 -1.16 -7.75 3.25
N SER A 50 -1.14 -6.42 3.21
CA SER A 50 0.09 -5.65 3.45
C SER A 50 0.57 -5.75 4.89
N VAL A 51 -0.36 -5.76 5.85
CA VAL A 51 -0.03 -5.89 7.28
C VAL A 51 0.56 -7.26 7.56
N GLN A 52 -0.11 -8.33 7.12
CA GLN A 52 0.33 -9.71 7.35
C GLN A 52 1.69 -9.99 6.70
N LEU A 53 1.90 -9.53 5.45
CA LEU A 53 3.18 -9.70 4.76
C LEU A 53 4.30 -8.91 5.45
N PHE A 54 4.02 -7.70 5.95
CA PHE A 54 5.00 -6.88 6.64
C PHE A 54 5.39 -7.48 7.99
N ASN A 55 4.41 -7.98 8.76
CA ASN A 55 4.66 -8.69 10.01
C ASN A 55 5.55 -9.92 9.79
N LEU A 56 5.24 -10.76 8.79
CA LEU A 56 6.08 -11.90 8.44
C LEU A 56 7.53 -11.52 8.07
N ALA A 57 7.71 -10.40 7.36
CA ALA A 57 9.04 -9.90 7.02
C ALA A 57 9.77 -9.38 8.26
N ALA A 58 9.08 -8.66 9.13
CA ALA A 58 9.62 -8.15 10.38
C ALA A 58 10.01 -9.29 11.34
N ASP A 59 9.19 -10.32 11.47
CA ASP A 59 9.45 -11.50 12.29
C ASP A 59 10.72 -12.23 11.84
N ARG A 60 10.94 -12.38 10.52
CA ARG A 60 12.18 -12.98 9.97
C ARG A 60 13.43 -12.17 10.30
N LEU A 61 13.29 -10.88 10.57
CA LEU A 61 14.39 -9.97 10.93
C LEU A 61 14.53 -9.77 12.45
N GLY A 62 13.63 -10.36 13.26
CA GLY A 62 13.56 -10.11 14.69
C GLY A 62 13.14 -8.67 15.04
N CYS A 63 12.41 -7.99 14.14
CA CYS A 63 11.90 -6.65 14.31
C CYS A 63 10.45 -6.66 14.81
N ARG A 64 10.08 -5.66 15.61
CA ARG A 64 8.70 -5.42 16.01
C ARG A 64 8.13 -4.23 15.26
N LEU A 65 6.85 -4.29 14.91
CA LEU A 65 6.12 -3.19 14.27
C LEU A 65 5.13 -2.57 15.26
N SER A 66 4.96 -1.27 15.16
CA SER A 66 3.97 -0.50 15.93
C SER A 66 3.14 0.35 14.96
N TYR A 67 1.87 0.07 14.85
CA TYR A 67 1.00 0.64 13.84
C TYR A 67 0.30 1.91 14.35
N ARG A 68 0.25 2.95 13.49
CA ARG A 68 -0.36 4.25 13.79
C ARG A 68 -1.38 4.61 12.72
N LEU A 69 -2.66 4.59 13.08
CA LEU A 69 -3.75 4.99 12.19
C LEU A 69 -3.73 6.51 11.96
N MET A 70 -3.65 6.92 10.71
CA MET A 70 -3.70 8.33 10.31
C MET A 70 -4.01 8.44 8.81
N PRO A 71 -4.60 9.55 8.34
CA PRO A 71 -4.86 9.77 6.92
C PRO A 71 -3.58 9.67 6.06
N TRP A 72 -3.68 9.11 4.87
CA TRP A 72 -2.56 8.91 3.95
C TRP A 72 -1.66 10.13 3.71
N PRO A 73 -2.20 11.35 3.46
CA PRO A 73 -1.34 12.52 3.30
C PRO A 73 -0.51 12.83 4.55
N ARG A 74 -1.06 12.57 5.74
CA ARG A 74 -0.35 12.73 7.00
C ARG A 74 0.73 11.65 7.17
N THR A 75 0.44 10.41 6.77
CA THR A 75 1.44 9.32 6.75
C THR A 75 2.65 9.72 5.90
N LEU A 76 2.44 10.22 4.68
CA LEU A 76 3.52 10.68 3.80
C LEU A 76 4.32 11.84 4.41
N GLN A 77 3.66 12.81 5.04
CA GLN A 77 4.32 13.91 5.72
C GLN A 77 5.17 13.42 6.90
N GLN A 78 4.61 12.55 7.75
CA GLN A 78 5.31 12.00 8.92
C GLN A 78 6.49 11.12 8.50
N LEU A 79 6.34 10.33 7.42
CA LEU A 79 7.42 9.54 6.82
C LEU A 79 8.57 10.43 6.33
N ARG A 80 8.24 11.52 5.63
CA ARG A 80 9.23 12.51 5.16
C ARG A 80 10.00 13.15 6.31
N LEU A 81 9.34 13.38 7.45
CA LEU A 81 9.94 13.99 8.65
C LEU A 81 10.66 12.97 9.55
N GLY A 82 10.58 11.66 9.28
CA GLY A 82 11.11 10.60 10.13
C GLY A 82 10.34 10.37 11.43
N GLN A 83 9.10 10.87 11.52
CA GLN A 83 8.21 10.71 12.67
C GLN A 83 7.38 9.42 12.59
N VAL A 84 7.38 8.79 11.42
CA VAL A 84 6.93 7.43 11.12
C VAL A 84 8.06 6.77 10.33
N ASP A 85 8.37 5.52 10.68
CA ASP A 85 9.50 4.80 10.09
C ASP A 85 9.16 4.17 8.74
N ALA A 86 7.94 3.68 8.60
CA ALA A 86 7.52 2.98 7.39
C ALA A 86 6.04 3.25 7.04
N ALA A 87 5.72 3.01 5.78
CA ALA A 87 4.36 2.96 5.28
C ALA A 87 4.20 1.84 4.26
N MET A 88 2.94 1.47 3.98
CA MET A 88 2.57 0.36 3.11
C MET A 88 1.89 0.86 1.84
N GLN A 89 1.90 0.05 0.77
CA GLN A 89 1.16 0.28 -0.48
C GLN A 89 1.48 1.61 -1.20
N ALA A 90 2.64 2.19 -0.93
CA ALA A 90 3.08 3.40 -1.62
C ALA A 90 3.52 3.06 -3.05
N LEU A 91 3.04 3.78 -4.05
CA LEU A 91 3.64 3.78 -5.37
C LEU A 91 4.97 4.54 -5.36
N ARG A 92 5.92 4.09 -6.17
CA ARG A 92 7.21 4.74 -6.33
C ARG A 92 7.05 5.98 -7.21
N THR A 93 7.44 7.13 -6.67
CA THR A 93 7.48 8.41 -7.39
C THR A 93 8.79 9.13 -7.11
N PRO A 94 9.30 9.98 -8.04
CA PRO A 94 10.53 10.74 -7.81
C PRO A 94 10.51 11.59 -6.54
N GLU A 95 9.35 12.16 -6.20
CA GLU A 95 9.18 12.93 -4.96
C GLU A 95 9.41 12.04 -3.73
N ARG A 96 8.84 10.84 -3.71
CA ARG A 96 8.95 9.92 -2.57
C ARG A 96 10.35 9.33 -2.45
N GLU A 97 11.01 9.04 -3.57
CA GLU A 97 12.41 8.55 -3.60
C GLU A 97 13.40 9.52 -2.95
N ALA A 98 13.10 10.81 -2.98
CA ALA A 98 13.93 11.82 -2.35
C ALA A 98 14.03 11.67 -0.82
N TYR A 99 13.02 11.11 -0.15
CA TYR A 99 12.98 10.99 1.31
C TYR A 99 12.76 9.55 1.82
N ALA A 100 12.48 8.61 0.93
CA ALA A 100 12.18 7.22 1.33
C ALA A 100 13.02 6.20 0.57
N CYS A 101 13.37 5.12 1.26
CA CYS A 101 13.89 3.89 0.68
C CYS A 101 12.72 2.94 0.36
N PHE A 102 12.79 2.23 -0.75
CA PHE A 102 11.77 1.32 -1.24
C PHE A 102 12.26 -0.12 -1.18
N ALA A 103 11.52 -0.99 -0.50
CA ALA A 103 11.67 -2.44 -0.66
C ALA A 103 11.12 -2.90 -2.03
N PRO A 104 11.35 -4.14 -2.48
CA PRO A 104 10.73 -4.66 -3.69
C PRO A 104 9.21 -4.53 -3.69
N GLY A 105 8.62 -4.23 -4.85
CA GLY A 105 7.17 -4.19 -5.01
C GLY A 105 6.54 -5.55 -4.67
N TYR A 106 5.38 -5.54 -4.05
CA TYR A 106 4.72 -6.76 -3.58
C TYR A 106 3.26 -6.88 -3.99
N SER A 107 2.72 -5.87 -4.66
CA SER A 107 1.33 -5.85 -5.09
C SER A 107 1.15 -5.00 -6.34
N PRO A 108 0.69 -5.56 -7.47
CA PRO A 108 0.41 -4.77 -8.66
C PRO A 108 -0.76 -3.81 -8.43
N THR A 109 -0.63 -2.60 -8.92
CA THR A 109 -1.66 -1.57 -8.82
C THR A 109 -2.27 -1.31 -10.19
N ILE A 110 -3.53 -1.69 -10.35
CA ILE A 110 -4.32 -1.46 -11.55
C ILE A 110 -5.32 -0.33 -11.27
N VAL A 111 -5.27 0.71 -12.08
CA VAL A 111 -6.15 1.89 -12.00
C VAL A 111 -7.15 1.88 -13.12
N ARG A 112 -8.36 2.36 -12.85
CA ARG A 112 -9.40 2.64 -13.84
C ARG A 112 -10.08 3.96 -13.56
N LEU A 113 -10.75 4.47 -14.58
CA LEU A 113 -11.81 5.46 -14.40
C LEU A 113 -13.09 4.76 -13.98
N TRP A 114 -13.76 5.34 -13.02
CA TRP A 114 -15.05 4.90 -12.50
C TRP A 114 -16.10 5.94 -12.82
N ALA A 115 -17.27 5.49 -13.26
CA ALA A 115 -18.40 6.36 -13.63
C ALA A 115 -19.72 5.78 -13.12
N ARG A 116 -20.71 6.62 -13.00
CA ARG A 116 -22.10 6.17 -12.83
C ARG A 116 -22.54 5.43 -14.10
N ARG A 117 -23.23 4.30 -13.95
CA ARG A 117 -23.70 3.47 -15.09
C ARG A 117 -24.68 4.22 -15.99
N ASP A 118 -25.51 5.08 -15.41
CA ASP A 118 -26.46 5.91 -16.17
C ASP A 118 -25.77 6.96 -17.06
N ARG A 119 -24.47 7.16 -16.87
CA ARG A 119 -23.62 8.06 -17.66
C ARG A 119 -22.48 7.35 -18.39
N GLY A 120 -22.28 6.06 -18.15
CA GLY A 120 -21.12 5.28 -18.65
C GLY A 120 -21.06 5.19 -20.18
N ALA A 121 -22.21 5.05 -20.87
CA ALA A 121 -22.27 4.92 -22.32
C ALA A 121 -21.83 6.19 -23.08
N LYS A 122 -21.73 7.32 -22.40
CA LYS A 122 -21.28 8.59 -23.00
C LYS A 122 -19.74 8.68 -23.16
N TRP A 123 -18.96 7.80 -22.48
CA TRP A 123 -17.51 7.91 -22.41
C TRP A 123 -16.84 6.97 -23.41
N THR A 124 -16.06 7.51 -24.36
CA THR A 124 -15.19 6.77 -25.26
C THR A 124 -13.74 7.13 -24.92
N ILE A 125 -13.11 6.32 -24.08
CA ILE A 125 -11.78 6.58 -23.50
C ILE A 125 -10.90 5.38 -23.82
N ARG A 126 -9.75 5.61 -24.46
CA ARG A 126 -8.71 4.62 -24.73
C ARG A 126 -7.45 4.90 -23.92
N ASP A 127 -7.25 6.19 -23.60
CA ASP A 127 -6.15 6.72 -22.84
C ASP A 127 -6.64 7.88 -21.94
N ILE A 128 -5.88 8.23 -20.90
CA ILE A 128 -6.18 9.36 -20.02
C ILE A 128 -6.27 10.69 -20.82
N ALA A 129 -5.45 10.84 -21.86
CA ALA A 129 -5.45 12.02 -22.73
C ALA A 129 -6.76 12.20 -23.51
N ASP A 130 -7.54 11.15 -23.74
CA ASP A 130 -8.83 11.24 -24.41
C ASP A 130 -9.86 12.04 -23.61
N LEU A 131 -9.65 12.21 -22.32
CA LEU A 131 -10.49 13.07 -21.48
C LEU A 131 -10.50 14.52 -22.00
N GLY A 132 -9.39 14.99 -22.57
CA GLY A 132 -9.29 16.31 -23.18
C GLY A 132 -10.22 16.51 -24.40
N ARG A 133 -10.65 15.41 -25.02
CA ARG A 133 -11.56 15.42 -26.17
C ARG A 133 -13.03 15.30 -25.79
N GLN A 134 -13.31 15.03 -24.50
CA GLN A 134 -14.65 15.03 -23.96
C GLN A 134 -15.11 16.46 -23.70
N GLY A 135 -16.42 16.67 -23.52
CA GLY A 135 -16.93 17.96 -23.03
C GLY A 135 -16.38 18.31 -21.63
N PRO A 136 -16.75 19.48 -21.10
CA PRO A 136 -16.35 19.84 -19.74
C PRO A 136 -16.73 18.76 -18.75
N LEU A 137 -15.77 18.34 -17.88
CA LEU A 137 -16.00 17.31 -16.86
C LEU A 137 -15.20 17.58 -15.58
N HIS A 138 -15.70 17.02 -14.48
CA HIS A 138 -15.02 16.99 -13.19
C HIS A 138 -14.42 15.60 -12.98
N LEU A 139 -13.09 15.53 -12.89
CA LEU A 139 -12.34 14.31 -12.61
C LEU A 139 -11.95 14.27 -11.13
N GLY A 140 -12.49 13.31 -10.41
CA GLY A 140 -12.12 13.04 -9.02
C GLY A 140 -10.79 12.31 -8.91
N VAL A 141 -10.00 12.74 -7.94
CA VAL A 141 -8.76 12.07 -7.49
C VAL A 141 -8.73 12.05 -5.98
N THR A 142 -7.92 11.18 -5.38
CA THR A 142 -7.74 11.12 -3.92
C THR A 142 -6.43 11.81 -3.54
N ARG A 143 -6.46 12.60 -2.49
CA ARG A 143 -5.30 13.36 -2.02
C ARG A 143 -4.14 12.44 -1.64
N GLY A 144 -2.97 12.71 -2.21
CA GLY A 144 -1.74 11.96 -1.95
C GLY A 144 -1.63 10.62 -2.69
N ASP A 145 -2.67 10.20 -3.44
CA ASP A 145 -2.57 9.03 -4.30
C ASP A 145 -1.69 9.32 -5.53
N SER A 146 -1.11 8.27 -6.07
CA SER A 146 -0.46 8.24 -7.38
C SER A 146 -1.19 7.22 -8.26
N TYR A 147 -1.33 7.55 -9.52
CA TYR A 147 -2.01 6.71 -10.52
C TYR A 147 -1.05 6.20 -11.59
N GLY A 148 0.25 6.29 -11.30
CA GLY A 148 1.34 5.95 -12.21
C GLY A 148 1.89 7.17 -12.94
N ALA A 149 3.16 7.09 -13.34
CA ALA A 149 3.96 8.26 -13.79
C ALA A 149 3.29 9.04 -14.93
N ASP A 150 2.67 8.37 -15.89
CA ASP A 150 2.06 9.04 -17.05
C ASP A 150 0.76 9.75 -16.68
N VAL A 151 -0.09 9.10 -15.87
CA VAL A 151 -1.34 9.69 -15.38
C VAL A 151 -1.03 10.86 -14.43
N ASP A 152 -0.07 10.68 -13.53
CA ASP A 152 0.33 11.72 -12.58
C ASP A 152 0.89 12.95 -13.33
N ARG A 153 1.72 12.74 -14.36
CA ARG A 153 2.23 13.82 -15.21
C ARG A 153 1.09 14.57 -15.93
N TRP A 154 0.12 13.83 -16.46
CA TRP A 154 -1.04 14.43 -17.11
C TRP A 154 -1.88 15.25 -16.11
N LEU A 155 -2.04 14.79 -14.87
CA LEU A 155 -2.77 15.50 -13.81
C LEU A 155 -2.12 16.83 -13.39
N LEU A 156 -0.81 17.02 -13.62
CA LEU A 156 -0.11 18.29 -13.32
C LEU A 156 -0.52 19.42 -14.27
N ALA A 157 -0.93 19.09 -15.50
CA ALA A 157 -1.32 20.09 -16.52
C ALA A 157 -2.53 19.53 -17.33
N PRO A 158 -3.69 19.37 -16.69
CA PRO A 158 -4.86 18.83 -17.35
C PRO A 158 -5.38 19.82 -18.42
N PRO A 159 -6.03 19.33 -19.49
CA PRO A 159 -6.71 20.18 -20.47
C PRO A 159 -7.71 21.14 -19.80
N PRO A 160 -7.96 22.34 -20.37
CA PRO A 160 -8.77 23.39 -19.74
C PRO A 160 -10.25 23.01 -19.54
N ASN A 161 -10.75 22.01 -20.25
CA ASN A 161 -12.08 21.45 -20.07
C ASN A 161 -12.17 20.42 -18.92
N ILE A 162 -11.05 20.09 -18.27
CA ILE A 162 -10.99 19.13 -17.15
C ILE A 162 -10.79 19.88 -15.84
N ARG A 163 -11.74 19.73 -14.92
CA ARG A 163 -11.61 20.23 -13.55
C ARG A 163 -11.26 19.07 -12.61
N ILE A 164 -10.08 19.15 -11.97
CA ILE A 164 -9.67 18.17 -10.97
C ILE A 164 -10.37 18.47 -9.65
N ASP A 165 -11.04 17.49 -9.09
CA ASP A 165 -11.67 17.51 -7.77
C ASP A 165 -10.89 16.57 -6.84
N VAL A 166 -10.21 17.12 -5.83
CA VAL A 166 -9.42 16.35 -4.88
C VAL A 166 -10.28 15.97 -3.67
N GLY A 167 -10.49 14.69 -3.46
CA GLY A 167 -11.13 14.16 -2.24
C GLY A 167 -10.08 13.77 -1.20
N GLU A 168 -10.40 13.95 0.08
CA GLU A 168 -9.47 13.59 1.16
C GLU A 168 -9.27 12.08 1.30
N THR A 169 -10.28 11.29 0.93
CA THR A 169 -10.24 9.82 0.94
C THR A 169 -10.98 9.26 -0.27
N LEU A 170 -10.71 8.00 -0.62
CA LEU A 170 -11.44 7.29 -1.67
C LEU A 170 -12.96 7.25 -1.37
N ALA A 171 -13.35 7.01 -0.13
CA ALA A 171 -14.75 7.01 0.30
C ALA A 171 -15.45 8.33 0.00
N VAL A 172 -14.79 9.47 0.29
CA VAL A 172 -15.30 10.82 -0.03
C VAL A 172 -15.45 11.00 -1.54
N SER A 173 -14.44 10.61 -2.32
CA SER A 173 -14.45 10.72 -3.78
C SER A 173 -15.54 9.83 -4.41
N MET A 174 -15.71 8.60 -3.93
CA MET A 174 -16.79 7.70 -4.36
C MET A 174 -18.17 8.27 -4.05
N ARG A 175 -18.35 8.89 -2.89
CA ARG A 175 -19.61 9.55 -2.53
C ARG A 175 -19.91 10.74 -3.42
N LYS A 176 -18.89 11.55 -3.77
CA LYS A 176 -19.05 12.65 -4.75
C LYS A 176 -19.46 12.12 -6.12
N LEU A 177 -18.87 11.00 -6.60
CA LEU A 177 -19.23 10.37 -7.85
C LEU A 177 -20.68 9.88 -7.82
N GLN A 178 -21.09 9.21 -6.76
CA GLN A 178 -22.48 8.73 -6.58
C GLN A 178 -23.49 9.87 -6.63
N LEU A 179 -23.18 10.99 -5.98
CA LEU A 179 -24.03 12.18 -5.96
C LEU A 179 -23.98 13.01 -7.26
N GLY A 180 -23.14 12.63 -8.23
CA GLY A 180 -22.96 13.35 -9.49
C GLY A 180 -22.24 14.69 -9.35
N ARG A 181 -21.50 14.90 -8.26
CA ARG A 181 -20.67 16.08 -8.03
C ARG A 181 -19.36 16.04 -8.82
N ILE A 182 -18.91 14.85 -9.18
CA ILE A 182 -17.86 14.58 -10.15
C ILE A 182 -18.40 13.63 -11.21
N ASP A 183 -17.84 13.66 -12.41
CA ASP A 183 -18.27 12.86 -13.55
C ASP A 183 -17.55 11.53 -13.64
N LEU A 184 -16.26 11.55 -13.36
CA LEU A 184 -15.35 10.40 -13.35
C LEU A 184 -14.49 10.42 -12.09
N LEU A 185 -14.00 9.23 -11.70
CA LEU A 185 -13.08 9.07 -10.58
C LEU A 185 -11.94 8.12 -11.00
N LEU A 186 -10.69 8.54 -10.77
CA LEU A 186 -9.53 7.62 -10.81
C LEU A 186 -9.48 6.84 -9.50
N ALA A 187 -9.50 5.51 -9.60
CA ALA A 187 -9.36 4.63 -8.44
C ALA A 187 -8.86 3.24 -8.83
N THR A 188 -8.27 2.52 -7.88
CA THR A 188 -7.72 1.19 -8.12
C THR A 188 -8.82 0.12 -8.20
N MET A 189 -8.55 -0.92 -8.95
CA MET A 189 -9.45 -2.09 -9.07
C MET A 189 -9.53 -2.90 -7.78
N SER A 190 -8.52 -2.86 -6.94
CA SER A 190 -8.47 -3.63 -5.70
C SER A 190 -9.28 -3.00 -4.55
N THR A 191 -9.38 -1.67 -4.50
CA THR A 191 -10.02 -0.95 -3.38
C THR A 191 -11.40 -0.40 -3.71
N ALA A 192 -11.60 0.10 -4.94
CA ALA A 192 -12.87 0.71 -5.34
C ALA A 192 -14.10 -0.20 -5.17
N PRO A 193 -14.08 -1.50 -5.50
CA PRO A 193 -15.25 -2.37 -5.30
C PRO A 193 -15.68 -2.49 -3.84
N ARG A 194 -14.73 -2.47 -2.90
CA ARG A 194 -15.02 -2.55 -1.46
C ARG A 194 -15.62 -1.26 -0.92
N GLU A 195 -15.14 -0.11 -1.38
CA GLU A 195 -15.77 1.16 -1.05
C GLU A 195 -17.17 1.28 -1.64
N LEU A 196 -17.39 0.78 -2.86
CA LEU A 196 -18.73 0.72 -3.46
C LEU A 196 -19.70 -0.15 -2.65
N ALA A 197 -19.23 -1.27 -2.09
CA ALA A 197 -20.07 -2.14 -1.27
C ALA A 197 -20.57 -1.48 0.02
N ARG A 198 -19.95 -0.39 0.46
CA ARG A 198 -20.36 0.42 1.63
C ARG A 198 -21.35 1.52 1.29
N LEU A 199 -21.56 1.78 -0.01
CA LEU A 199 -22.46 2.82 -0.48
C LEU A 199 -23.86 2.24 -0.80
N PRO A 200 -24.91 3.07 -0.79
CA PRO A 200 -26.20 2.68 -1.34
C PRO A 200 -26.04 2.17 -2.79
N PRO A 201 -26.81 1.12 -3.20
CA PRO A 201 -26.60 0.45 -4.48
C PRO A 201 -26.98 1.34 -5.69
N GLN A 202 -27.71 2.41 -5.50
CA GLN A 202 -28.15 3.32 -6.55
C GLN A 202 -27.75 4.78 -6.30
N PRO A 203 -27.32 5.51 -7.33
CA PRO A 203 -27.06 5.04 -8.70
C PRO A 203 -25.82 4.15 -8.76
N ALA A 204 -25.88 3.09 -9.58
CA ALA A 204 -24.80 2.13 -9.73
C ALA A 204 -23.55 2.79 -10.36
N ILE A 205 -22.39 2.46 -9.82
CA ILE A 205 -21.08 2.89 -10.30
C ILE A 205 -20.37 1.67 -10.89
N ALA A 206 -19.62 1.86 -11.98
CA ALA A 206 -18.84 0.81 -12.62
C ALA A 206 -17.51 1.34 -13.17
N PRO A 207 -16.50 0.46 -13.30
CA PRO A 207 -15.27 0.82 -13.97
C PRO A 207 -15.48 0.95 -15.47
N LEU A 208 -14.79 1.90 -16.09
CA LEU A 208 -14.68 2.05 -17.54
C LEU A 208 -13.43 1.31 -18.06
N ALA A 209 -13.43 0.95 -19.32
CA ALA A 209 -12.22 0.60 -20.06
C ALA A 209 -11.49 1.89 -20.49
N PRO A 210 -10.15 1.89 -20.63
CA PRO A 210 -9.22 0.81 -20.32
C PRO A 210 -8.85 0.73 -18.83
N ALA A 211 -7.96 -0.23 -18.52
CA ALA A 211 -7.23 -0.31 -17.26
C ALA A 211 -5.77 0.10 -17.48
N TRP A 212 -5.17 0.78 -16.52
CA TRP A 212 -3.75 1.14 -16.54
C TRP A 212 -3.01 0.45 -15.40
N ARG A 213 -1.82 -0.09 -15.69
CA ARG A 213 -0.91 -0.53 -14.65
C ARG A 213 -0.16 0.71 -14.10
N ALA A 214 -0.52 1.16 -12.91
CA ALA A 214 0.11 2.30 -12.26
C ALA A 214 1.50 1.97 -11.70
N GLY A 215 1.81 0.68 -11.52
CA GLY A 215 3.05 0.17 -10.94
C GLY A 215 2.79 -0.88 -9.88
N GLU A 216 3.70 -0.96 -8.91
CA GLU A 216 3.61 -1.85 -7.75
C GLU A 216 3.35 -1.04 -6.48
N GLY A 217 2.68 -1.64 -5.52
CA GLY A 217 2.67 -1.19 -4.14
C GLY A 217 3.96 -1.61 -3.42
N TYR A 218 4.57 -0.69 -2.69
CA TYR A 218 5.83 -0.89 -1.99
C TYR A 218 5.69 -0.66 -0.50
N TYR A 219 6.49 -1.36 0.30
CA TYR A 219 6.87 -0.87 1.61
C TYR A 219 7.92 0.20 1.43
N VAL A 220 7.71 1.33 2.09
CA VAL A 220 8.62 2.47 2.05
C VAL A 220 9.09 2.79 3.45
N PHE A 221 10.37 3.15 3.59
CA PHE A 221 11.01 3.45 4.84
C PHE A 221 11.59 4.85 4.80
N SER A 222 11.37 5.62 5.87
CA SER A 222 11.92 6.96 5.98
C SER A 222 13.44 6.94 6.01
N ARG A 223 14.11 7.69 5.12
CA ARG A 223 15.56 7.86 5.17
C ARG A 223 16.02 8.65 6.39
N ASN A 224 15.12 9.40 7.05
CA ASN A 224 15.42 10.22 8.20
C ASN A 224 15.38 9.45 9.54
N SER A 225 14.76 8.26 9.59
CA SER A 225 14.61 7.48 10.81
C SER A 225 15.01 6.01 10.69
N VAL A 226 15.13 5.49 9.46
CA VAL A 226 15.50 4.11 9.17
C VAL A 226 16.83 4.07 8.44
N PRO A 227 17.88 3.45 9.02
CA PRO A 227 19.16 3.30 8.35
C PRO A 227 19.04 2.49 7.06
N GLU A 228 19.80 2.86 6.05
CA GLU A 228 19.82 2.17 4.74
C GLU A 228 20.04 0.65 4.85
N PRO A 229 20.96 0.15 5.72
CA PRO A 229 21.16 -1.30 5.89
C PRO A 229 19.89 -2.04 6.36
N LEU A 230 19.04 -1.40 7.19
CA LEU A 230 17.78 -1.98 7.66
C LEU A 230 16.75 -2.04 6.53
N CYS A 231 16.62 -0.96 5.73
CA CYS A 231 15.78 -0.98 4.53
C CYS A 231 16.20 -2.09 3.56
N GLN A 232 17.51 -2.24 3.32
CA GLN A 232 18.05 -3.31 2.48
C GLN A 232 17.82 -4.72 3.06
N ALA A 233 17.82 -4.87 4.39
CA ALA A 233 17.49 -6.13 5.03
C ALA A 233 16.02 -6.51 4.78
N PHE A 234 15.08 -5.57 4.94
CA PHE A 234 13.68 -5.79 4.55
C PHE A 234 13.55 -6.13 3.07
N ALA A 235 14.29 -5.43 2.20
CA ALA A 235 14.27 -5.71 0.75
C ALA A 235 14.70 -7.14 0.43
N ARG A 236 15.83 -7.61 1.00
CA ARG A 236 16.31 -8.99 0.82
C ARG A 236 15.32 -10.02 1.38
N THR A 237 14.74 -9.73 2.54
CA THR A 237 13.76 -10.62 3.17
C THR A 237 12.50 -10.77 2.31
N LEU A 238 11.95 -9.69 1.79
CA LEU A 238 10.79 -9.74 0.89
C LEU A 238 11.11 -10.46 -0.41
N GLN A 239 12.32 -10.28 -0.96
CA GLN A 239 12.76 -11.02 -2.14
C GLN A 239 12.86 -12.53 -1.86
N ALA A 240 13.42 -12.93 -0.72
CA ALA A 240 13.45 -14.33 -0.28
C ALA A 240 12.03 -14.90 -0.09
N MET A 241 11.09 -14.11 0.47
CA MET A 241 9.68 -14.48 0.63
C MET A 241 8.94 -14.63 -0.71
N ARG A 242 9.36 -13.92 -1.75
CA ARG A 242 8.90 -14.17 -3.12
C ARG A 242 9.41 -15.51 -3.65
N GLN A 243 10.70 -15.77 -3.49
CA GLN A 243 11.35 -16.99 -3.99
C GLN A 243 10.84 -18.26 -3.31
N ASP A 244 10.57 -18.21 -2.00
CA ASP A 244 10.02 -19.35 -1.23
C ASP A 244 8.49 -19.51 -1.37
N GLY A 245 7.85 -18.64 -2.15
CA GLY A 245 6.42 -18.65 -2.44
C GLY A 245 5.54 -18.08 -1.32
N THR A 246 6.10 -17.51 -0.24
CA THR A 246 5.31 -16.93 0.85
C THR A 246 4.39 -15.80 0.38
N VAL A 247 4.92 -14.89 -0.46
CA VAL A 247 4.14 -13.78 -1.05
C VAL A 247 2.97 -14.31 -1.87
N VAL A 248 3.22 -15.30 -2.73
CA VAL A 248 2.21 -15.90 -3.61
C VAL A 248 1.11 -16.62 -2.82
N ARG A 249 1.50 -17.41 -1.80
CA ARG A 249 0.52 -18.11 -0.93
C ARG A 249 -0.35 -17.11 -0.16
N LEU A 250 0.26 -16.08 0.43
CA LEU A 250 -0.48 -15.07 1.18
C LEU A 250 -1.41 -14.28 0.27
N TYR A 251 -0.95 -13.87 -0.92
CA TYR A 251 -1.78 -13.18 -1.90
C TYR A 251 -3.01 -14.02 -2.27
N ARG A 252 -2.80 -15.29 -2.63
CA ARG A 252 -3.90 -16.21 -2.98
C ARG A 252 -4.91 -16.38 -1.83
N SER A 253 -4.43 -16.48 -0.59
CA SER A 253 -5.33 -16.62 0.57
C SER A 253 -6.20 -15.37 0.80
N GLN A 254 -5.69 -14.19 0.49
CA GLN A 254 -6.40 -12.92 0.70
C GLN A 254 -7.33 -12.52 -0.46
N PHE A 255 -6.94 -12.84 -1.70
CA PHE A 255 -7.65 -12.39 -2.89
C PHE A 255 -8.41 -13.51 -3.60
N GLY A 256 -8.14 -14.78 -3.30
CA GLY A 256 -8.73 -15.94 -4.00
C GLY A 256 -8.20 -16.13 -5.42
N GLU A 257 -7.27 -15.28 -5.87
CA GLU A 257 -6.71 -15.25 -7.22
C GLU A 257 -5.20 -15.54 -7.20
N PRO A 258 -4.61 -16.04 -8.30
CA PRO A 258 -3.17 -16.16 -8.40
C PRO A 258 -2.50 -14.79 -8.31
N TYR A 259 -1.27 -14.75 -7.81
CA TYR A 259 -0.47 -13.52 -7.84
C TYR A 259 -0.29 -13.10 -9.31
N PRO A 260 -0.63 -11.86 -9.69
CA PRO A 260 -0.49 -11.42 -11.07
C PRO A 260 0.98 -11.40 -11.46
N ASP A 261 1.30 -12.07 -12.56
CA ASP A 261 2.65 -12.02 -13.13
C ASP A 261 3.03 -10.58 -13.52
N PRO A 262 4.33 -10.23 -13.42
CA PRO A 262 4.82 -8.87 -13.67
C PRO A 262 4.64 -8.39 -15.11
#